data_6062fa3b67d766d4a93a202ad2baccb2
#
_entry.id   6062fa3b67d766d4a93a202ad2baccb2
#
_cell.length_a   1.000
_cell.length_b   1.000
_cell.length_c   1.000
_cell.angle_alpha   90.00
_cell.angle_beta   90.00
_cell.angle_gamma   90.00
#
_symmetry.space_group_name_H-M   'P 1'
#
loop_
_entity.id
_entity.type
_entity.pdbx_description
1 polymer ?
#
loop_
_entity_poly.entity_id
_entity_poly.type
_entity_poly.pdbx_seq_one_letter_code
_entity_poly.pdbx_strand_id
1 'polypeptide(L)'
;MDMPLLTSMIVKHAAVWHGDVEIVTHRVEGDMHRYTYADAYKRTCRLANALKRLGIRPGDRVGTMAWTTYRHLELYYAIGGSGAVIHTINPRLFHDQIEYIINHAQDRVMFLD
;
A
#
# COMPACT_ATOMS: atom_id res chain seq x y z
N MET A 1 10.03 3.06 26.05
CA MET A 1 9.61 2.00 25.09
C MET A 1 10.83 1.71 24.21
N ASP A 2 11.30 0.48 24.24
CA ASP A 2 12.58 0.13 23.61
C ASP A 2 12.42 -0.37 22.16
N MET A 3 11.20 -0.35 21.61
CA MET A 3 10.89 -0.80 20.28
C MET A 3 10.10 0.26 19.52
N PRO A 4 10.52 0.60 18.26
CA PRO A 4 9.81 1.57 17.46
C PRO A 4 8.43 1.03 17.04
N LEU A 5 7.41 1.90 17.05
CA LEU A 5 6.07 1.59 16.55
C LEU A 5 6.05 1.79 15.02
N LEU A 6 6.16 0.70 14.29
CA LEU A 6 6.17 0.69 12.81
C LEU A 6 4.93 0.00 12.26
N THR A 7 4.35 0.57 11.23
CA THR A 7 3.18 -0.03 10.55
C THR A 7 3.48 -1.41 9.97
N SER A 8 4.71 -1.65 9.52
CA SER A 8 5.16 -2.96 9.05
C SER A 8 5.08 -4.07 10.10
N MET A 9 5.13 -3.71 11.39
CA MET A 9 4.98 -4.70 12.47
C MET A 9 3.57 -5.28 12.52
N ILE A 10 2.57 -4.51 12.14
CA ILE A 10 1.16 -4.93 12.17
C ILE A 10 0.92 -6.07 11.18
N VAL A 11 1.33 -5.90 9.93
CA VAL A 11 1.15 -6.95 8.91
C VAL A 11 2.02 -8.18 9.18
N LYS A 12 3.22 -7.97 9.72
CA LYS A 12 4.10 -9.08 10.15
C LYS A 12 3.48 -9.86 11.31
N HIS A 13 2.93 -9.17 12.30
CA HIS A 13 2.21 -9.80 13.40
C HIS A 13 1.02 -10.63 12.90
N ALA A 14 0.20 -10.05 12.01
CA ALA A 14 -0.92 -10.74 11.42
C ALA A 14 -0.47 -12.02 10.66
N ALA A 15 0.61 -11.94 9.90
CA ALA A 15 1.14 -13.08 9.16
C ALA A 15 1.66 -14.20 10.06
N VAL A 16 2.27 -13.87 11.20
CA VAL A 16 2.86 -14.84 12.12
C VAL A 16 1.80 -15.49 13.00
N TRP A 17 0.89 -14.70 13.57
CA TRP A 17 -0.07 -15.19 14.57
C TRP A 17 -1.45 -15.51 14.01
N HIS A 18 -1.79 -14.96 12.85
CA HIS A 18 -3.08 -15.10 12.18
C HIS A 18 -2.91 -15.40 10.68
N GLY A 19 -1.82 -16.11 10.33
CA GLY A 19 -1.43 -16.35 8.94
C GLY A 19 -2.49 -17.05 8.09
N ASP A 20 -3.31 -17.90 8.71
CA ASP A 20 -4.37 -18.66 8.02
C ASP A 20 -5.69 -17.90 7.88
N VAL A 21 -5.81 -16.72 8.52
CA VAL A 21 -7.04 -15.91 8.42
C VAL A 21 -7.13 -15.29 7.04
N GLU A 22 -8.31 -15.42 6.43
CA GLU A 22 -8.58 -14.91 5.08
C GLU A 22 -8.78 -13.39 5.06
N ILE A 23 -8.28 -12.79 3.98
CA ILE A 23 -8.63 -11.47 3.51
C ILE A 23 -9.49 -11.65 2.26
N VAL A 24 -10.71 -11.14 2.30
CA VAL A 24 -11.67 -11.23 1.19
C VAL A 24 -11.87 -9.85 0.59
N THR A 25 -11.70 -9.75 -0.71
CA THR A 25 -11.85 -8.50 -1.45
C THR A 25 -12.81 -8.69 -2.62
N HIS A 26 -13.82 -7.83 -2.72
CA HIS A 26 -14.55 -7.65 -3.98
C HIS A 26 -13.70 -6.76 -4.90
N ARG A 27 -13.22 -7.32 -6.02
CA ARG A 27 -12.35 -6.58 -6.95
C ARG A 27 -13.14 -5.65 -7.84
N VAL A 28 -12.46 -4.64 -8.38
CA VAL A 28 -13.03 -3.73 -9.39
C VAL A 28 -13.45 -4.47 -10.66
N GLU A 29 -12.85 -5.62 -10.94
CA GLU A 29 -13.20 -6.53 -12.04
C GLU A 29 -14.53 -7.26 -11.82
N GLY A 30 -15.13 -7.16 -10.63
CA GLY A 30 -16.44 -7.70 -10.31
C GLY A 30 -16.45 -9.11 -9.70
N ASP A 31 -15.31 -9.69 -9.44
CA ASP A 31 -15.17 -10.99 -8.79
C ASP A 31 -14.60 -10.88 -7.36
N MET A 32 -14.54 -12.02 -6.67
CA MET A 32 -14.02 -12.09 -5.31
C MET A 32 -12.59 -12.62 -5.32
N HIS A 33 -11.69 -11.89 -4.68
CA HIS A 33 -10.33 -12.35 -4.40
C HIS A 33 -10.23 -12.77 -2.94
N ARG A 34 -9.66 -13.95 -2.70
CA ARG A 34 -9.42 -14.51 -1.37
C ARG A 34 -7.98 -14.93 -1.24
N TYR A 35 -7.35 -14.55 -0.15
CA TYR A 35 -6.02 -15.00 0.23
C TYR A 35 -5.84 -14.79 1.73
N THR A 36 -4.74 -15.28 2.31
CA THR A 36 -4.49 -15.21 3.74
C THR A 36 -3.57 -14.04 4.11
N TYR A 37 -3.49 -13.72 5.41
CA TYR A 37 -2.50 -12.75 5.90
C TYR A 37 -1.06 -13.18 5.61
N ALA A 38 -0.75 -14.47 5.64
CA ALA A 38 0.56 -14.99 5.25
C ALA A 38 0.87 -14.67 3.78
N ASP A 39 -0.11 -14.84 2.88
CA ASP A 39 0.03 -14.50 1.47
C ASP A 39 0.16 -12.99 1.25
N ALA A 40 -0.65 -12.21 1.95
CA ALA A 40 -0.60 -10.75 1.91
C ALA A 40 0.80 -10.24 2.32
N TYR A 41 1.38 -10.78 3.37
CA TYR A 41 2.71 -10.41 3.82
C TYR A 41 3.79 -10.73 2.78
N LYS A 42 3.77 -11.93 2.20
CA LYS A 42 4.71 -12.31 1.14
C LYS A 42 4.63 -11.35 -0.07
N ARG A 43 3.42 -11.02 -0.49
CA ARG A 43 3.18 -10.09 -1.60
C ARG A 43 3.63 -8.67 -1.25
N THR A 44 3.35 -8.21 -0.02
CA THR A 44 3.80 -6.92 0.49
C THR A 44 5.33 -6.81 0.46
N CYS A 45 6.05 -7.85 0.88
CA CYS A 45 7.51 -7.88 0.80
C CYS A 45 8.03 -7.82 -0.64
N ARG A 46 7.38 -8.53 -1.57
CA ARG A 46 7.72 -8.46 -3.01
C ARG A 46 7.50 -7.06 -3.57
N LEU A 47 6.39 -6.43 -3.20
CA LEU A 47 6.07 -5.05 -3.61
C LEU A 47 7.08 -4.06 -3.05
N ALA A 48 7.49 -4.20 -1.78
CA ALA A 48 8.55 -3.37 -1.19
C ALA A 48 9.88 -3.49 -1.97
N ASN A 49 10.25 -4.71 -2.37
CA ASN A 49 11.42 -4.93 -3.22
C ASN A 49 11.28 -4.29 -4.61
N ALA A 50 10.07 -4.31 -5.18
CA ALA A 50 9.80 -3.65 -6.46
C ALA A 50 9.91 -2.12 -6.34
N LEU A 51 9.36 -1.53 -5.27
CA LEU A 51 9.50 -0.10 -4.98
C LEU A 51 10.97 0.32 -4.87
N LYS A 52 11.78 -0.48 -4.18
CA LYS A 52 13.22 -0.24 -4.08
C LYS A 52 13.91 -0.26 -5.46
N ARG A 53 13.54 -1.20 -6.33
CA ARG A 53 14.06 -1.26 -7.72
C ARG A 53 13.62 -0.07 -8.57
N LEU A 54 12.43 0.49 -8.30
CA LEU A 54 11.96 1.73 -8.92
C LEU A 54 12.66 2.98 -8.39
N GLY A 55 13.58 2.83 -7.44
CA GLY A 55 14.35 3.94 -6.88
C GLY A 55 13.63 4.71 -5.77
N ILE A 56 12.57 4.16 -5.21
CA ILE A 56 11.88 4.77 -4.05
C ILE A 56 12.78 4.67 -2.82
N ARG A 57 12.96 5.80 -2.16
CA ARG A 57 13.81 5.97 -0.96
C ARG A 57 12.95 6.34 0.24
N PRO A 58 13.45 6.13 1.47
CA PRO A 58 12.79 6.66 2.67
C PRO A 58 12.50 8.16 2.54
N GLY A 59 11.29 8.56 2.91
CA GLY A 59 10.81 9.93 2.79
C GLY A 59 10.19 10.30 1.44
N ASP A 60 10.39 9.50 0.39
CA ASP A 60 9.71 9.71 -0.89
C ASP A 60 8.20 9.53 -0.74
N ARG A 61 7.43 10.33 -1.46
CA ARG A 61 5.98 10.21 -1.51
C ARG A 61 5.58 9.35 -2.70
N VAL A 62 4.72 8.37 -2.42
CA VAL A 62 4.15 7.45 -3.40
C VAL A 62 2.65 7.63 -3.38
N GLY A 63 2.10 8.14 -4.47
CA GLY A 63 0.68 8.40 -4.61
C GLY A 63 -0.10 7.13 -4.91
N THR A 64 -1.30 7.05 -4.35
CA THR A 64 -2.26 5.99 -4.67
C THR A 64 -3.62 6.60 -4.92
N MET A 65 -4.24 6.27 -6.04
CA MET A 65 -5.62 6.61 -6.35
C MET A 65 -6.33 5.31 -6.71
N ALA A 66 -6.81 4.63 -5.69
CA ALA A 66 -7.29 3.26 -5.79
C ALA A 66 -8.47 3.00 -4.86
N TRP A 67 -9.28 2.02 -5.23
CA TRP A 67 -10.38 1.54 -4.39
C TRP A 67 -9.86 0.70 -3.22
N THR A 68 -10.72 0.41 -2.27
CA THR A 68 -10.40 -0.41 -1.09
C THR A 68 -10.35 -1.88 -1.48
N THR A 69 -9.19 -2.30 -2.01
CA THR A 69 -8.91 -3.66 -2.45
C THR A 69 -7.68 -4.23 -1.75
N TYR A 70 -7.43 -5.55 -1.93
CA TYR A 70 -6.22 -6.19 -1.43
C TYR A 70 -4.94 -5.56 -2.01
N ARG A 71 -4.99 -5.04 -3.25
CA ARG A 71 -3.86 -4.33 -3.87
C ARG A 71 -3.51 -3.06 -3.10
N HIS A 72 -4.54 -2.28 -2.73
CA HIS A 72 -4.35 -1.05 -1.96
C HIS A 72 -3.85 -1.35 -0.54
N LEU A 73 -4.36 -2.43 0.09
CA LEU A 73 -3.87 -2.91 1.39
C LEU A 73 -2.37 -3.23 1.34
N GLU A 74 -1.93 -3.94 0.30
CA GLU A 74 -0.51 -4.26 0.10
C GLU A 74 0.34 -3.00 -0.08
N LEU A 75 -0.16 -2.00 -0.81
CA LEU A 75 0.52 -0.71 -0.99
C LEU A 75 0.70 0.03 0.32
N TYR A 76 -0.30 0.05 1.20
CA TYR A 76 -0.17 0.68 2.52
C TYR A 76 1.03 0.14 3.30
N TYR A 77 1.14 -1.17 3.37
CA TYR A 77 2.21 -1.80 4.14
C TYR A 77 3.57 -1.82 3.43
N ALA A 78 3.59 -1.95 2.12
CA ALA A 78 4.83 -1.94 1.36
C ALA A 78 5.47 -0.55 1.32
N ILE A 79 4.69 0.50 1.08
CA ILE A 79 5.18 1.88 1.05
C ILE A 79 5.62 2.31 2.44
N GLY A 80 4.73 2.20 3.44
CA GLY A 80 5.04 2.56 4.82
C GLY A 80 6.18 1.73 5.41
N GLY A 81 6.20 0.43 5.15
CA GLY A 81 7.24 -0.49 5.60
C GLY A 81 8.62 -0.24 4.96
N SER A 82 8.66 0.44 3.82
CA SER A 82 9.91 0.87 3.16
C SER A 82 10.42 2.22 3.67
N GLY A 83 9.71 2.85 4.61
CA GLY A 83 10.04 4.19 5.10
C GLY A 83 9.62 5.32 4.16
N ALA A 84 8.91 5.00 3.09
CA ALA A 84 8.31 5.98 2.19
C ALA A 84 6.95 6.45 2.75
N VAL A 85 6.42 7.51 2.18
CA VAL A 85 5.13 8.10 2.57
C VAL A 85 4.07 7.70 1.56
N ILE A 86 3.05 6.99 2.01
CA ILE A 86 1.88 6.74 1.18
C ILE A 86 1.00 7.99 1.12
N HIS A 87 0.71 8.45 -0.10
CA HIS A 87 -0.15 9.60 -0.35
C HIS A 87 -1.42 9.12 -1.04
N THR A 88 -2.49 8.96 -0.26
CA THR A 88 -3.78 8.49 -0.79
C THR A 88 -4.57 9.66 -1.35
N ILE A 89 -5.05 9.51 -2.58
CA ILE A 89 -5.81 10.53 -3.30
C ILE A 89 -7.22 10.01 -3.52
N ASN A 90 -8.20 10.83 -3.18
CA ASN A 90 -9.60 10.48 -3.41
C ASN A 90 -9.93 10.58 -4.91
N PRO A 91 -10.35 9.46 -5.56
CA PRO A 91 -10.67 9.46 -6.99
C PRO A 91 -11.91 10.28 -7.37
N ARG A 92 -12.68 10.73 -6.37
CA ARG A 92 -13.90 11.54 -6.58
C ARG A 92 -13.65 13.05 -6.61
N LEU A 93 -12.42 13.49 -6.48
CA LEU A 93 -12.06 14.89 -6.60
C LEU A 93 -12.14 15.35 -8.07
N PHE A 94 -12.29 16.66 -8.30
CA PHE A 94 -12.19 17.22 -9.62
C PHE A 94 -10.77 17.14 -10.18
N HIS A 95 -10.67 17.13 -11.51
CA HIS A 95 -9.38 16.92 -12.20
C HIS A 95 -8.29 17.92 -11.78
N ASP A 96 -8.62 19.20 -11.72
CA ASP A 96 -7.71 20.27 -11.31
C ASP A 96 -7.24 20.13 -9.85
N GLN A 97 -8.09 19.59 -8.97
CA GLN A 97 -7.72 19.30 -7.58
C GLN A 97 -6.73 18.14 -7.52
N ILE A 98 -6.98 17.07 -8.29
CA ILE A 98 -6.09 15.91 -8.37
C ILE A 98 -4.73 16.32 -8.91
N GLU A 99 -4.71 17.08 -10.01
CA GLU A 99 -3.47 17.59 -10.61
C GLU A 99 -2.68 18.45 -9.61
N TYR A 100 -3.35 19.38 -8.93
CA TYR A 100 -2.71 20.20 -7.89
C TYR A 100 -2.11 19.36 -6.77
N ILE A 101 -2.86 18.40 -6.24
CA ILE A 101 -2.43 17.57 -5.10
C ILE A 101 -1.19 16.73 -5.46
N ILE A 102 -1.20 16.11 -6.64
CA ILE A 102 -0.06 15.29 -7.11
C ILE A 102 1.19 16.15 -7.27
N ASN A 103 1.05 17.29 -7.92
CA ASN A 103 2.17 18.19 -8.17
C ASN A 103 2.69 18.82 -6.87
N HIS A 104 1.80 19.23 -5.98
CA HIS A 104 2.17 19.80 -4.69
C HIS A 104 2.90 18.80 -3.79
N ALA A 105 2.43 17.56 -3.75
CA ALA A 105 3.07 16.49 -2.98
C ALA A 105 4.39 16.02 -3.60
N GLN A 106 4.62 16.27 -4.89
CA GLN A 106 5.78 15.77 -5.63
C GLN A 106 5.86 14.24 -5.56
N ASP A 107 4.75 13.57 -5.83
CA ASP A 107 4.70 12.11 -5.84
C ASP A 107 5.69 11.53 -6.85
N ARG A 108 6.53 10.60 -6.41
CA ARG A 108 7.58 9.98 -7.25
C ARG A 108 7.02 8.92 -8.18
N VAL A 109 6.01 8.21 -7.71
CA VAL A 109 5.29 7.16 -8.44
C VAL A 109 3.82 7.25 -8.08
N MET A 110 2.95 6.94 -9.02
CA MET A 110 1.50 6.85 -8.82
C MET A 110 1.04 5.43 -9.12
N PHE A 111 0.25 4.86 -8.19
CA PHE A 111 -0.49 3.61 -8.39
C PHE A 111 -1.96 3.93 -8.60
N LEU A 112 -2.53 3.36 -9.65
CA LEU A 112 -3.92 3.57 -10.08
C LEU A 112 -4.62 2.22 -10.25
N ASP A 113 -5.92 2.14 -9.92
CA ASP A 113 -6.82 1.06 -10.32
C ASP A 113 -7.44 1.33 -11.68
#